data_b7b9036fa0fdf8f2e335593d0398f969
#
_entry.id   b7b9036fa0fdf8f2e335593d0398f969
#
_cell.length_a   1.000
_cell.length_b   1.000
_cell.length_c   1.000
_cell.angle_alpha   90.00
_cell.angle_beta   90.00
_cell.angle_gamma   90.00
#
_symmetry.space_group_name_H-M   'P 1'
#
loop_
_entity.id
_entity.type
_entity.pdbx_description
1 polymer ?
#
loop_
_entity_poly.entity_id
_entity_poly.type
_entity_poly.pdbx_seq_one_letter_code
_entity_poly.pdbx_strand_id
1 'polypeptide(L)'
;MYDVLRRAWENEIAYCRDHIEYFVDKYGHIEDKDSAEIIQPFRMWKEQREALRSLYDHRLNIILKARQLGITWLALHVAAHMLLTMQGSTVVALSKTEDDGKELIRRICMIFEQMPELVRREEWYGARLESSTMTATIRFQNGLDSVIKAFPAAPGAGRSFTANLVILDEWAFQQYAREIWGAAFPTINRPTGGKVIGLSTIKRGSLFEEIWTSDGNGFNKIFIPWYSDPRRDQRWYEQTKASIGEDLTLAEYPATPEEALTVPGGAFFPEVKDSIHLTDWLPDEPIQRYISIDYGLDALAALWHAVDARGRDTVYREVYKSGLIVHDAAMAIIQACNGEQIEAVYAPPDLWNRNRDTGRSTAEIFNELFYAAGLPPMTKTSNDRVQGWLDVKEWLRPVDETNEQTGAVKKTARMLILRGAAPNLLRCLKAIQKDGKKPNDAANDPHELTHLPDSLRAFCAGRPLPPEIPKARDYDLPPTEDEQIDDFFAWGT
;
A
#
# COMPACT_ATOMS: atom_id res chain seq x y z
N MET A 1 11.67 -47.64 31.63
CA MET A 1 11.43 -46.24 32.06
C MET A 1 11.41 -45.29 30.86
N TYR A 2 12.42 -45.30 30.00
CA TYR A 2 12.44 -44.40 28.78
C TYR A 2 11.27 -44.61 27.86
N ASP A 3 10.86 -45.85 27.54
CA ASP A 3 9.72 -46.11 26.65
C ASP A 3 8.38 -45.62 27.20
N VAL A 4 8.20 -45.66 28.53
CA VAL A 4 7.00 -45.13 29.19
C VAL A 4 6.95 -43.59 29.09
N LEU A 5 8.07 -42.91 29.33
CA LEU A 5 8.18 -41.46 29.21
C LEU A 5 7.99 -41.02 27.76
N ARG A 6 8.57 -41.73 26.83
CA ARG A 6 8.40 -41.47 25.38
C ARG A 6 6.95 -41.58 24.97
N ARG A 7 6.23 -42.65 25.30
CA ARG A 7 4.82 -42.81 25.00
C ARG A 7 3.95 -41.76 25.66
N ALA A 8 4.24 -41.40 26.91
CA ALA A 8 3.52 -40.32 27.60
C ALA A 8 3.67 -39.00 26.85
N TRP A 9 4.87 -38.75 26.36
CA TRP A 9 5.17 -37.53 25.61
C TRP A 9 4.56 -37.54 24.18
N GLU A 10 4.58 -38.67 23.50
CA GLU A 10 3.90 -38.83 22.20
C GLU A 10 2.38 -38.57 22.34
N ASN A 11 1.76 -39.05 23.43
CA ASN A 11 0.36 -38.77 23.75
C ASN A 11 0.14 -37.27 24.05
N GLU A 12 1.02 -36.67 24.79
CA GLU A 12 0.97 -35.21 25.12
C GLU A 12 1.05 -34.35 23.85
N ILE A 13 1.99 -34.66 22.94
CA ILE A 13 2.10 -33.94 21.67
C ILE A 13 0.89 -34.17 20.77
N ALA A 14 0.35 -35.38 20.75
CA ALA A 14 -0.88 -35.69 20.04
C ALA A 14 -2.07 -34.88 20.59
N TYR A 15 -2.16 -34.74 21.91
CA TYR A 15 -3.17 -33.88 22.54
C TYR A 15 -2.95 -32.40 22.20
N CYS A 16 -1.71 -31.90 22.30
CA CYS A 16 -1.36 -30.55 21.95
C CYS A 16 -1.73 -30.21 20.49
N ARG A 17 -1.55 -31.16 19.55
CA ARG A 17 -1.86 -30.96 18.14
C ARG A 17 -3.30 -30.51 17.93
N ASP A 18 -4.23 -31.10 18.65
CA ASP A 18 -5.65 -30.83 18.50
C ASP A 18 -6.15 -29.73 19.47
N HIS A 19 -5.30 -29.29 20.42
CA HIS A 19 -5.64 -28.33 21.49
C HIS A 19 -4.57 -27.23 21.63
N ILE A 20 -4.55 -26.30 20.67
CA ILE A 20 -3.54 -25.24 20.64
C ILE A 20 -3.55 -24.35 21.89
N GLU A 21 -4.70 -24.06 22.48
CA GLU A 21 -4.80 -23.26 23.71
C GLU A 21 -4.07 -23.96 24.87
N TYR A 22 -4.30 -25.26 25.01
CA TYR A 22 -3.60 -26.04 26.02
C TYR A 22 -2.08 -26.00 25.82
N PHE A 23 -1.63 -26.11 24.55
CA PHE A 23 -0.21 -25.99 24.22
C PHE A 23 0.37 -24.64 24.69
N VAL A 24 -0.32 -23.53 24.37
CA VAL A 24 0.16 -22.20 24.74
C VAL A 24 0.09 -21.97 26.25
N ASP A 25 -1.00 -22.37 26.91
CA ASP A 25 -1.17 -22.22 28.35
C ASP A 25 -0.13 -23.00 29.15
N LYS A 26 0.27 -24.19 28.67
CA LYS A 26 1.17 -25.08 29.39
C LYS A 26 2.64 -24.85 29.07
N TYR A 27 2.95 -24.54 27.80
CA TYR A 27 4.33 -24.48 27.29
C TYR A 27 4.73 -23.10 26.75
N GLY A 28 3.76 -22.20 26.57
CA GLY A 28 4.04 -20.87 26.04
C GLY A 28 4.80 -19.99 27.01
N HIS A 29 5.81 -19.30 26.50
CA HIS A 29 6.60 -18.30 27.21
C HIS A 29 6.78 -17.06 26.37
N ILE A 30 6.89 -15.92 27.02
CA ILE A 30 7.14 -14.61 26.39
C ILE A 30 8.23 -13.86 27.16
N GLU A 31 8.79 -12.86 26.52
CA GLU A 31 9.58 -11.83 27.19
C GLU A 31 8.71 -10.62 27.51
N ASP A 32 8.63 -10.29 28.78
CA ASP A 32 8.00 -9.06 29.27
C ASP A 32 9.05 -8.21 29.98
N LYS A 33 9.43 -7.10 29.34
CA LYS A 33 10.46 -6.18 29.87
C LYS A 33 10.01 -5.39 31.09
N ASP A 34 8.71 -5.35 31.34
CA ASP A 34 8.11 -4.66 32.48
C ASP A 34 8.01 -5.56 33.73
N SER A 35 8.37 -6.84 33.57
CA SER A 35 8.37 -7.83 34.67
C SER A 35 9.73 -7.97 35.30
N ALA A 36 9.73 -8.33 36.58
CA ALA A 36 10.97 -8.67 37.33
C ALA A 36 11.69 -9.87 36.73
N GLU A 37 10.95 -10.86 36.23
CA GLU A 37 11.46 -11.97 35.43
C GLU A 37 11.13 -11.70 33.97
N ILE A 38 12.16 -11.49 33.14
CA ILE A 38 12.00 -11.13 31.74
C ILE A 38 11.30 -12.25 30.96
N ILE A 39 11.69 -13.51 31.18
CA ILE A 39 11.05 -14.67 30.55
C ILE A 39 10.01 -15.24 31.49
N GLN A 40 8.77 -15.28 31.07
CA GLN A 40 7.68 -15.77 31.91
C GLN A 40 6.65 -16.55 31.09
N PRO A 41 5.81 -17.41 31.75
CA PRO A 41 4.73 -18.10 31.07
C PRO A 41 3.79 -17.13 30.35
N PHE A 42 3.39 -17.47 29.12
CA PHE A 42 2.47 -16.67 28.35
C PHE A 42 1.03 -16.83 28.87
N ARG A 43 0.66 -15.97 29.80
CA ARG A 43 -0.72 -15.91 30.32
C ARG A 43 -1.56 -15.04 29.40
N MET A 44 -2.24 -15.69 28.44
CA MET A 44 -3.05 -14.99 27.46
C MET A 44 -4.22 -14.26 28.08
N TRP A 45 -4.40 -12.99 27.71
CA TRP A 45 -5.60 -12.21 27.99
C TRP A 45 -6.79 -12.75 27.18
N LYS A 46 -7.99 -12.30 27.50
CA LYS A 46 -9.23 -12.73 26.84
C LYS A 46 -9.15 -12.56 25.32
N GLU A 47 -8.78 -11.37 24.86
CA GLU A 47 -8.72 -11.02 23.44
C GLU A 47 -7.63 -11.79 22.69
N GLN A 48 -6.49 -12.05 23.34
CA GLN A 48 -5.43 -12.90 22.78
C GLN A 48 -5.91 -14.36 22.62
N ARG A 49 -6.66 -14.86 23.60
CA ARG A 49 -7.22 -16.22 23.54
C ARG A 49 -8.28 -16.36 22.46
N GLU A 50 -9.18 -15.37 22.33
CA GLU A 50 -10.17 -15.31 21.25
C GLU A 50 -9.48 -15.23 19.88
N ALA A 51 -8.42 -14.40 19.77
CA ALA A 51 -7.62 -14.33 18.56
C ALA A 51 -6.97 -15.68 18.22
N LEU A 52 -6.37 -16.38 19.21
CA LEU A 52 -5.74 -17.67 19.02
C LEU A 52 -6.73 -18.71 18.45
N ARG A 53 -7.94 -18.80 19.00
CA ARG A 53 -9.01 -19.66 18.48
C ARG A 53 -9.34 -19.31 17.04
N SER A 54 -9.56 -18.02 16.78
CA SER A 54 -9.89 -17.54 15.46
C SER A 54 -8.77 -17.79 14.43
N LEU A 55 -7.50 -17.64 14.82
CA LEU A 55 -6.34 -18.00 14.01
C LEU A 55 -6.28 -19.50 13.69
N TYR A 56 -6.70 -20.33 14.63
CA TYR A 56 -6.71 -21.79 14.42
C TYR A 56 -7.79 -22.22 13.43
N ASP A 57 -8.98 -21.63 13.53
CA ASP A 57 -10.16 -22.02 12.75
C ASP A 57 -10.10 -21.51 11.30
N HIS A 58 -9.41 -20.39 11.05
CA HIS A 58 -9.39 -19.76 9.72
C HIS A 58 -8.04 -19.91 9.03
N ARG A 59 -8.07 -19.99 7.71
CA ARG A 59 -6.87 -20.15 6.87
C ARG A 59 -6.17 -18.82 6.62
N LEU A 60 -6.90 -17.80 6.23
CA LEU A 60 -6.37 -16.46 5.97
C LEU A 60 -6.80 -15.52 7.09
N ASN A 61 -5.85 -14.95 7.79
CA ASN A 61 -6.12 -14.09 8.94
C ASN A 61 -5.39 -12.77 8.80
N ILE A 62 -6.08 -11.67 9.13
CA ILE A 62 -5.53 -10.34 9.22
C ILE A 62 -5.88 -9.74 10.58
N ILE A 63 -4.87 -9.28 11.32
CA ILE A 63 -5.00 -8.76 12.69
C ILE A 63 -4.63 -7.29 12.69
N LEU A 64 -5.63 -6.43 12.85
CA LEU A 64 -5.43 -5.02 13.16
C LEU A 64 -5.35 -4.87 14.68
N LYS A 65 -4.25 -4.38 15.18
CA LYS A 65 -3.97 -4.36 16.62
C LYS A 65 -3.47 -3.01 17.08
N ALA A 66 -3.71 -2.66 18.34
CA ALA A 66 -2.93 -1.63 18.99
C ALA A 66 -1.49 -2.13 19.27
N ARG A 67 -0.59 -1.21 19.50
CA ARG A 67 0.83 -1.48 19.70
C ARG A 67 1.11 -2.23 20.99
N GLN A 68 2.13 -3.11 20.98
CA GLN A 68 2.65 -3.81 22.15
C GLN A 68 1.65 -4.71 22.90
N LEU A 69 0.75 -5.37 22.19
CA LEU A 69 -0.22 -6.31 22.76
C LEU A 69 0.21 -7.79 22.67
N GLY A 70 1.48 -8.08 22.45
CA GLY A 70 1.99 -9.45 22.42
C GLY A 70 1.53 -10.31 21.23
N ILE A 71 0.92 -9.72 20.19
CA ILE A 71 0.34 -10.48 19.08
C ILE A 71 1.40 -11.15 18.19
N THR A 72 2.58 -10.56 18.05
CA THR A 72 3.73 -11.24 17.40
C THR A 72 4.11 -12.51 18.17
N TRP A 73 4.13 -12.48 19.51
CA TRP A 73 4.33 -13.66 20.33
C TRP A 73 3.25 -14.72 20.10
N LEU A 74 1.97 -14.30 20.00
CA LEU A 74 0.86 -15.20 19.71
C LEU A 74 1.06 -15.92 18.37
N ALA A 75 1.41 -15.18 17.30
CA ALA A 75 1.71 -15.76 15.99
C ALA A 75 2.90 -16.72 16.02
N LEU A 76 3.94 -16.41 16.80
CA LEU A 76 5.09 -17.30 16.99
C LEU A 76 4.72 -18.57 17.78
N HIS A 77 3.77 -18.52 18.72
CA HIS A 77 3.27 -19.72 19.40
C HIS A 77 2.46 -20.61 18.43
N VAL A 78 1.70 -20.02 17.50
CA VAL A 78 1.05 -20.82 16.43
C VAL A 78 2.13 -21.49 15.56
N ALA A 79 3.21 -20.80 15.24
CA ALA A 79 4.33 -21.37 14.50
C ALA A 79 5.02 -22.49 15.31
N ALA A 80 5.35 -22.26 16.58
CA ALA A 80 5.99 -23.26 17.45
C ALA A 80 5.13 -24.50 17.61
N HIS A 81 3.83 -24.31 17.83
CA HIS A 81 2.87 -25.42 17.87
C HIS A 81 2.91 -26.24 16.56
N MET A 82 2.83 -25.59 15.40
CA MET A 82 2.86 -26.28 14.10
C MET A 82 4.18 -27.01 13.89
N LEU A 83 5.32 -26.36 14.15
CA LEU A 83 6.65 -26.94 13.96
C LEU A 83 6.87 -28.20 14.81
N LEU A 84 6.28 -28.24 16.01
CA LEU A 84 6.42 -29.37 16.93
C LEU A 84 5.42 -30.49 16.65
N THR A 85 4.17 -30.16 16.36
CA THR A 85 3.06 -31.13 16.25
C THR A 85 2.84 -31.65 14.82
N MET A 86 3.36 -30.95 13.81
CA MET A 86 3.25 -31.29 12.39
C MET A 86 4.64 -31.43 11.78
N GLN A 87 5.25 -32.61 11.98
CA GLN A 87 6.59 -32.90 11.47
C GLN A 87 6.66 -32.68 9.95
N GLY A 88 7.79 -32.12 9.48
CA GLY A 88 7.98 -31.74 8.08
C GLY A 88 7.33 -30.43 7.69
N SER A 89 6.83 -29.64 8.65
CA SER A 89 6.18 -28.36 8.36
C SER A 89 7.20 -27.26 8.05
N THR A 90 6.81 -26.33 7.18
CA THR A 90 7.57 -25.16 6.82
C THR A 90 6.79 -23.89 7.20
N VAL A 91 7.42 -23.02 8.00
CA VAL A 91 6.90 -21.71 8.33
C VAL A 91 7.78 -20.64 7.68
N VAL A 92 7.17 -19.65 7.05
CA VAL A 92 7.84 -18.46 6.50
C VAL A 92 7.38 -17.25 7.29
N ALA A 93 8.32 -16.50 7.85
CA ALA A 93 8.05 -15.23 8.52
C ALA A 93 8.65 -14.08 7.71
N LEU A 94 7.84 -13.09 7.39
CA LEU A 94 8.24 -11.88 6.67
C LEU A 94 8.12 -10.69 7.62
N SER A 95 9.20 -9.93 7.73
CA SER A 95 9.31 -8.77 8.62
C SER A 95 9.70 -7.52 7.83
N LYS A 96 9.56 -6.36 8.45
CA LYS A 96 9.90 -5.07 7.82
C LYS A 96 11.38 -4.98 7.48
N THR A 97 12.26 -5.41 8.41
CA THR A 97 13.72 -5.34 8.26
C THR A 97 14.37 -6.70 8.54
N GLU A 98 15.65 -6.83 8.18
CA GLU A 98 16.44 -8.02 8.50
C GLU A 98 16.59 -8.22 10.01
N ASP A 99 16.76 -7.14 10.76
CA ASP A 99 16.93 -7.22 12.22
C ASP A 99 15.63 -7.65 12.92
N ASP A 100 14.46 -7.20 12.41
CA ASP A 100 13.17 -7.72 12.87
C ASP A 100 13.04 -9.22 12.57
N GLY A 101 13.51 -9.67 11.42
CA GLY A 101 13.53 -11.10 11.05
C GLY A 101 14.40 -11.93 12.00
N LYS A 102 15.62 -11.45 12.32
CA LYS A 102 16.50 -12.07 13.32
C LYS A 102 15.83 -12.17 14.69
N GLU A 103 15.12 -11.12 15.08
CA GLU A 103 14.38 -11.09 16.33
C GLU A 103 13.24 -12.11 16.37
N LEU A 104 12.51 -12.33 15.29
CA LEU A 104 11.50 -13.39 15.21
C LEU A 104 12.11 -14.78 15.42
N ILE A 105 13.27 -15.05 14.80
CA ILE A 105 13.98 -16.32 14.99
C ILE A 105 14.50 -16.47 16.42
N ARG A 106 15.07 -15.41 17.00
CA ARG A 106 15.49 -15.42 18.40
C ARG A 106 14.35 -15.75 19.35
N ARG A 107 13.19 -15.12 19.16
CA ARG A 107 11.99 -15.34 19.98
C ARG A 107 11.47 -16.76 19.88
N ILE A 108 11.38 -17.34 18.68
CA ILE A 108 10.90 -18.72 18.54
C ILE A 108 11.90 -19.73 19.15
N CYS A 109 13.20 -19.48 19.03
CA CYS A 109 14.21 -20.29 19.70
C CYS A 109 14.03 -20.24 21.22
N MET A 110 13.79 -19.05 21.79
CA MET A 110 13.52 -18.90 23.23
C MET A 110 12.27 -19.70 23.64
N ILE A 111 11.18 -19.67 22.87
CA ILE A 111 10.00 -20.50 23.16
C ILE A 111 10.38 -21.98 23.27
N PHE A 112 11.17 -22.52 22.34
CA PHE A 112 11.60 -23.91 22.38
C PHE A 112 12.59 -24.20 23.52
N GLU A 113 13.45 -23.25 23.87
CA GLU A 113 14.39 -23.37 24.97
C GLU A 113 13.70 -23.44 26.35
N GLN A 114 12.52 -22.85 26.49
CA GLN A 114 11.70 -22.93 27.71
C GLN A 114 10.85 -24.21 27.79
N MET A 115 10.80 -25.00 26.72
CA MET A 115 10.06 -26.27 26.77
C MET A 115 10.75 -27.28 27.69
N PRO A 116 9.99 -28.26 28.26
CA PRO A 116 10.56 -29.31 29.09
C PRO A 116 11.70 -30.02 28.39
N GLU A 117 12.71 -30.47 29.17
CA GLU A 117 13.86 -31.23 28.65
C GLU A 117 13.47 -32.43 27.80
N LEU A 118 12.32 -33.07 28.12
CA LEU A 118 11.73 -34.17 27.35
C LEU A 118 11.53 -33.86 25.87
N VAL A 119 11.20 -32.60 25.53
CA VAL A 119 11.05 -32.16 24.13
C VAL A 119 12.40 -31.85 23.52
N ARG A 120 13.36 -31.40 24.33
CA ARG A 120 14.66 -30.93 23.85
C ARG A 120 15.70 -32.03 23.72
N ARG A 121 15.49 -33.16 24.39
CA ARG A 121 16.42 -34.30 24.33
C ARG A 121 16.04 -35.24 23.22
N GLU A 122 16.88 -35.30 22.19
CA GLU A 122 16.78 -36.19 21.04
C GLU A 122 16.49 -37.65 21.42
N GLU A 123 17.07 -38.10 22.53
CA GLU A 123 16.92 -39.45 23.08
C GLU A 123 15.46 -39.80 23.47
N TRP A 124 14.66 -38.80 23.82
CA TRP A 124 13.35 -39.03 24.43
C TRP A 124 12.18 -38.78 23.48
N TYR A 125 12.21 -37.65 22.72
CA TYR A 125 11.20 -37.35 21.71
C TYR A 125 11.75 -37.39 20.28
N GLY A 126 13.08 -37.39 20.17
CA GLY A 126 13.76 -37.37 18.88
C GLY A 126 13.70 -36.03 18.18
N ALA A 127 13.54 -34.93 18.94
CA ALA A 127 13.54 -33.58 18.41
C ALA A 127 14.73 -32.77 18.94
N ARG A 128 15.44 -32.10 18.04
CA ARG A 128 16.55 -31.22 18.36
C ARG A 128 16.40 -29.86 17.67
N LEU A 129 16.55 -28.78 18.41
CA LEU A 129 16.59 -27.44 17.87
C LEU A 129 17.98 -27.13 17.27
N GLU A 130 18.02 -26.73 16.01
CA GLU A 130 19.16 -26.12 15.36
C GLU A 130 18.76 -24.74 14.87
N SER A 131 19.60 -23.72 15.06
CA SER A 131 19.29 -22.38 14.63
C SER A 131 20.48 -21.69 13.97
N SER A 132 20.15 -20.78 13.06
CA SER A 132 21.04 -19.76 12.52
C SER A 132 20.37 -18.40 12.64
N THR A 133 21.00 -17.36 12.16
CA THR A 133 20.49 -15.98 12.28
C THR A 133 19.05 -15.79 11.76
N MET A 134 18.72 -16.47 10.66
CA MET A 134 17.42 -16.29 9.97
C MET A 134 16.61 -17.58 9.83
N THR A 135 17.04 -18.65 10.54
CA THR A 135 16.39 -19.96 10.42
C THR A 135 16.44 -20.70 11.74
N ALA A 136 15.33 -21.34 12.11
CA ALA A 136 15.31 -22.34 13.18
C ALA A 136 14.70 -23.63 12.63
N THR A 137 15.31 -24.76 12.96
CA THR A 137 14.93 -26.09 12.49
C THR A 137 14.74 -27.02 13.68
N ILE A 138 13.61 -27.69 13.71
CA ILE A 138 13.36 -28.81 14.61
C ILE A 138 13.69 -30.07 13.85
N ARG A 139 14.81 -30.73 14.23
CA ARG A 139 15.26 -32.00 13.69
C ARG A 139 14.56 -33.14 14.37
N PHE A 140 13.91 -33.99 13.60
CA PHE A 140 13.30 -35.23 14.11
C PHE A 140 14.10 -36.47 13.68
N GLN A 141 14.12 -37.50 14.51
CA GLN A 141 14.85 -38.77 14.24
C GLN A 141 14.40 -39.47 12.96
N ASN A 142 13.16 -39.27 12.55
CA ASN A 142 12.62 -39.82 11.31
C ASN A 142 12.98 -39.02 10.03
N GLY A 143 13.78 -37.95 10.18
CA GLY A 143 14.20 -37.07 9.07
C GLY A 143 13.13 -36.13 8.52
N LEU A 144 11.95 -36.04 9.16
CA LEU A 144 10.87 -35.10 8.78
C LEU A 144 11.05 -33.76 9.51
N ASP A 145 12.13 -33.03 9.17
CA ASP A 145 12.48 -31.78 9.84
C ASP A 145 11.45 -30.68 9.59
N SER A 146 11.08 -29.98 10.66
CA SER A 146 10.25 -28.77 10.56
C SER A 146 11.12 -27.51 10.62
N VAL A 147 10.82 -26.51 9.78
CA VAL A 147 11.66 -25.33 9.66
C VAL A 147 10.85 -24.04 9.65
N ILE A 148 11.34 -23.03 10.37
CA ILE A 148 10.93 -21.65 10.19
C ILE A 148 12.08 -20.84 9.59
N LYS A 149 11.78 -20.03 8.57
CA LYS A 149 12.72 -19.10 7.94
C LYS A 149 12.13 -17.69 7.99
N ALA A 150 12.94 -16.74 8.44
CA ALA A 150 12.59 -15.34 8.42
C ALA A 150 13.26 -14.65 7.21
N PHE A 151 12.57 -13.65 6.64
CA PHE A 151 13.06 -12.84 5.54
C PHE A 151 12.68 -11.38 5.74
N PRO A 152 13.56 -10.43 5.39
CA PRO A 152 13.15 -9.05 5.26
C PRO A 152 12.21 -8.89 4.06
N ALA A 153 11.36 -7.86 4.10
CA ALA A 153 10.52 -7.49 2.97
C ALA A 153 11.38 -6.97 1.80
N ALA A 154 11.61 -7.85 0.83
CA ALA A 154 12.38 -7.58 -0.38
C ALA A 154 11.64 -8.09 -1.63
N PRO A 155 11.90 -7.54 -2.83
CA PRO A 155 11.31 -8.04 -4.06
C PRO A 155 11.59 -9.54 -4.23
N GLY A 156 10.52 -10.32 -4.49
CA GLY A 156 10.64 -11.77 -4.67
C GLY A 156 10.76 -12.60 -3.40
N ALA A 157 10.76 -11.99 -2.21
CA ALA A 157 10.67 -12.73 -0.96
C ALA A 157 9.39 -13.60 -0.96
N GLY A 158 9.52 -14.85 -0.54
CA GLY A 158 8.40 -15.80 -0.48
C GLY A 158 8.15 -16.65 -1.74
N ARG A 159 8.83 -16.42 -2.87
CA ARG A 159 8.62 -17.20 -4.12
C ARG A 159 9.11 -18.65 -4.06
N SER A 160 10.08 -18.95 -3.21
CA SER A 160 10.81 -20.23 -3.26
C SER A 160 10.32 -21.28 -2.25
N PHE A 161 9.22 -21.06 -1.55
CA PHE A 161 8.84 -21.92 -0.45
C PHE A 161 7.38 -22.41 -0.57
N THR A 162 7.22 -23.71 -0.35
CA THR A 162 5.90 -24.30 -0.10
C THR A 162 5.65 -24.25 1.41
N ALA A 163 5.00 -23.18 1.90
CA ALA A 163 4.79 -22.97 3.31
C ALA A 163 3.48 -23.60 3.81
N ASN A 164 3.51 -24.11 5.07
CA ASN A 164 2.32 -24.49 5.82
C ASN A 164 1.73 -23.29 6.56
N LEU A 165 2.60 -22.34 6.96
CA LEU A 165 2.21 -21.08 7.58
C LEU A 165 3.08 -19.94 7.05
N VAL A 166 2.45 -18.82 6.72
CA VAL A 166 3.11 -17.55 6.42
C VAL A 166 2.71 -16.53 7.48
N ILE A 167 3.70 -15.94 8.14
CA ILE A 167 3.53 -14.83 9.09
C ILE A 167 4.01 -13.56 8.41
N LEU A 168 3.17 -12.52 8.37
CA LEU A 168 3.48 -11.19 7.84
C LEU A 168 3.46 -10.22 9.04
N ASP A 169 4.61 -10.05 9.68
CA ASP A 169 4.74 -9.19 10.87
C ASP A 169 4.92 -7.72 10.45
N GLU A 170 4.20 -6.81 11.12
CA GLU A 170 4.09 -5.39 10.76
C GLU A 170 3.81 -5.18 9.25
N TRP A 171 2.85 -5.94 8.72
CA TRP A 171 2.55 -6.05 7.29
C TRP A 171 2.24 -4.72 6.62
N ALA A 172 1.56 -3.80 7.30
CA ALA A 172 1.27 -2.46 6.78
C ALA A 172 2.52 -1.63 6.49
N PHE A 173 3.66 -1.96 7.13
CA PHE A 173 4.92 -1.23 7.01
C PHE A 173 5.97 -1.96 6.16
N GLN A 174 5.63 -3.11 5.60
CA GLN A 174 6.53 -3.86 4.72
C GLN A 174 6.62 -3.17 3.35
N GLN A 175 7.83 -2.90 2.92
CA GLN A 175 8.11 -2.48 1.56
C GLN A 175 7.80 -3.65 0.59
N TYR A 176 7.33 -3.36 -0.61
CA TYR A 176 6.95 -4.37 -1.62
C TYR A 176 5.84 -5.35 -1.18
N ALA A 177 5.00 -4.98 -0.21
CA ALA A 177 3.95 -5.85 0.34
C ALA A 177 3.05 -6.50 -0.73
N ARG A 178 2.73 -5.77 -1.83
CA ARG A 178 1.93 -6.30 -2.96
C ARG A 178 2.67 -7.37 -3.75
N GLU A 179 3.95 -7.14 -4.05
CA GLU A 179 4.77 -8.10 -4.79
C GLU A 179 5.01 -9.37 -3.96
N ILE A 180 5.31 -9.17 -2.68
CA ILE A 180 5.50 -10.26 -1.71
C ILE A 180 4.21 -11.09 -1.60
N TRP A 181 3.06 -10.44 -1.45
CA TRP A 181 1.77 -11.11 -1.37
C TRP A 181 1.45 -11.87 -2.66
N GLY A 182 1.64 -11.23 -3.82
CA GLY A 182 1.47 -11.87 -5.13
C GLY A 182 2.37 -13.08 -5.34
N ALA A 183 3.57 -13.07 -4.74
CA ALA A 183 4.52 -14.19 -4.78
C ALA A 183 4.23 -15.29 -3.76
N ALA A 184 3.80 -14.91 -2.55
CA ALA A 184 3.55 -15.85 -1.45
C ALA A 184 2.19 -16.56 -1.58
N PHE A 185 1.15 -15.85 -2.04
CA PHE A 185 -0.20 -16.41 -2.11
C PHE A 185 -0.31 -17.72 -2.91
N PRO A 186 0.28 -17.86 -4.12
CA PRO A 186 0.25 -19.13 -4.85
C PRO A 186 0.90 -20.29 -4.09
N THR A 187 1.92 -20.03 -3.26
CA THR A 187 2.66 -21.07 -2.52
C THR A 187 1.82 -21.70 -1.40
N ILE A 188 0.83 -20.97 -0.89
CA ILE A 188 -0.11 -21.40 0.14
C ILE A 188 -1.49 -21.77 -0.42
N ASN A 189 -1.81 -21.37 -1.66
CA ASN A 189 -3.11 -21.64 -2.27
C ASN A 189 -3.16 -23.02 -2.93
N ARG A 190 -2.99 -24.05 -2.11
CA ARG A 190 -3.03 -25.47 -2.49
C ARG A 190 -4.35 -26.11 -2.00
N PRO A 191 -4.77 -27.27 -2.55
CA PRO A 191 -5.96 -27.96 -2.06
C PRO A 191 -5.94 -28.25 -0.55
N THR A 192 -4.78 -28.62 -0.01
CA THR A 192 -4.56 -28.83 1.44
C THR A 192 -4.34 -27.51 2.21
N GLY A 193 -4.17 -26.40 1.50
CA GLY A 193 -4.05 -25.05 2.03
C GLY A 193 -2.84 -24.80 2.95
N GLY A 194 -2.21 -23.65 2.81
CA GLY A 194 -1.36 -23.08 3.86
C GLY A 194 -2.15 -22.02 4.66
N LYS A 195 -1.70 -21.71 5.85
CA LYS A 195 -2.27 -20.68 6.72
C LYS A 195 -1.53 -19.37 6.58
N VAL A 196 -2.23 -18.23 6.71
CA VAL A 196 -1.64 -16.89 6.74
C VAL A 196 -2.05 -16.18 8.02
N ILE A 197 -1.09 -15.51 8.64
CA ILE A 197 -1.30 -14.60 9.77
C ILE A 197 -0.60 -13.29 9.41
N GLY A 198 -1.37 -12.28 8.95
CA GLY A 198 -0.89 -10.92 8.76
C GLY A 198 -1.26 -10.06 9.97
N LEU A 199 -0.32 -9.35 10.56
CA LEU A 199 -0.56 -8.51 11.73
C LEU A 199 0.14 -7.17 11.62
N SER A 200 -0.55 -6.10 12.03
CA SER A 200 0.01 -4.73 12.01
C SER A 200 -0.84 -3.75 12.82
N THR A 201 -0.30 -2.58 13.14
CA THR A 201 -1.08 -1.35 13.28
C THR A 201 -1.44 -0.84 11.88
N ILE A 202 -2.30 0.19 11.80
CA ILE A 202 -2.74 0.71 10.49
C ILE A 202 -1.66 1.61 9.87
N LYS A 203 -1.50 1.53 8.54
CA LYS A 203 -0.80 2.50 7.72
C LYS A 203 -1.64 2.78 6.48
N ARG A 204 -1.98 4.03 6.25
CA ARG A 204 -2.80 4.46 5.11
C ARG A 204 -2.11 4.14 3.78
N GLY A 205 -2.91 3.70 2.81
CA GLY A 205 -2.45 3.32 1.47
C GLY A 205 -1.71 1.99 1.38
N SER A 206 -1.53 1.29 2.51
CA SER A 206 -0.89 -0.02 2.52
C SER A 206 -1.81 -1.11 1.96
N LEU A 207 -1.21 -2.21 1.46
CA LEU A 207 -1.96 -3.42 1.10
C LEU A 207 -2.75 -3.98 2.29
N PHE A 208 -2.22 -3.84 3.51
CA PHE A 208 -2.89 -4.26 4.74
C PHE A 208 -4.21 -3.51 4.93
N GLU A 209 -4.23 -2.18 4.77
CA GLU A 209 -5.46 -1.38 4.85
C GLU A 209 -6.46 -1.79 3.76
N GLU A 210 -6.00 -2.00 2.53
CA GLU A 210 -6.85 -2.41 1.42
C GLU A 210 -7.54 -3.75 1.70
N ILE A 211 -6.78 -4.77 2.17
CA ILE A 211 -7.34 -6.06 2.54
C ILE A 211 -8.28 -5.92 3.74
N TRP A 212 -7.92 -5.10 4.73
CA TRP A 212 -8.75 -4.87 5.90
C TRP A 212 -10.10 -4.23 5.56
N THR A 213 -10.12 -3.25 4.65
CA THR A 213 -11.32 -2.51 4.28
C THR A 213 -12.16 -3.19 3.20
N SER A 214 -11.56 -4.09 2.40
CA SER A 214 -12.26 -4.81 1.34
C SER A 214 -13.10 -5.97 1.90
N ASP A 215 -14.29 -6.17 1.34
CA ASP A 215 -15.14 -7.31 1.65
C ASP A 215 -14.94 -8.44 0.63
N GLY A 216 -15.26 -9.69 1.03
CA GLY A 216 -15.24 -10.85 0.15
C GLY A 216 -13.86 -11.36 -0.26
N ASN A 217 -12.77 -10.87 0.33
CA ASN A 217 -11.40 -11.27 0.04
C ASN A 217 -10.94 -12.57 0.74
N GLY A 218 -11.83 -13.19 1.53
CA GLY A 218 -11.58 -14.45 2.24
C GLY A 218 -10.73 -14.32 3.50
N PHE A 219 -10.33 -13.11 3.91
CA PHE A 219 -9.63 -12.90 5.17
C PHE A 219 -10.59 -12.83 6.36
N ASN A 220 -10.27 -13.58 7.41
CA ASN A 220 -10.81 -13.42 8.73
C ASN A 220 -10.18 -12.20 9.40
N LYS A 221 -10.99 -11.19 9.73
CA LYS A 221 -10.56 -9.91 10.29
C LYS A 221 -10.64 -9.95 11.81
N ILE A 222 -9.52 -9.77 12.49
CA ILE A 222 -9.41 -9.77 13.95
C ILE A 222 -8.94 -8.39 14.40
N PHE A 223 -9.68 -7.73 15.29
CA PHE A 223 -9.28 -6.46 15.87
C PHE A 223 -8.92 -6.62 17.34
N ILE A 224 -7.80 -6.04 17.76
CA ILE A 224 -7.32 -6.07 19.15
C ILE A 224 -7.11 -4.63 19.64
N PRO A 225 -8.03 -4.08 20.44
CA PRO A 225 -7.96 -2.71 20.94
C PRO A 225 -6.90 -2.52 22.01
N TRP A 226 -6.52 -1.26 22.25
CA TRP A 226 -5.49 -0.90 23.24
C TRP A 226 -5.81 -1.36 24.66
N TYR A 227 -7.06 -1.38 25.06
CA TYR A 227 -7.52 -1.77 26.40
C TYR A 227 -7.55 -3.29 26.62
N SER A 228 -7.15 -4.09 25.64
CA SER A 228 -6.95 -5.54 25.82
C SER A 228 -5.81 -5.85 26.78
N ASP A 229 -4.85 -4.94 26.97
CA ASP A 229 -3.84 -5.04 28.02
C ASP A 229 -4.46 -4.56 29.35
N PRO A 230 -4.65 -5.44 30.35
CA PRO A 230 -5.30 -5.08 31.61
C PRO A 230 -4.51 -4.07 32.45
N ARG A 231 -3.26 -3.79 32.09
CA ARG A 231 -2.41 -2.77 32.72
C ARG A 231 -2.69 -1.37 32.19
N ARG A 232 -3.43 -1.24 31.09
CA ARG A 232 -3.77 0.02 30.43
C ARG A 232 -5.19 0.42 30.82
N ASP A 233 -5.32 1.48 31.59
CA ASP A 233 -6.58 2.12 31.95
C ASP A 233 -6.82 3.41 31.15
N GLN A 234 -7.95 4.04 31.37
CA GLN A 234 -8.29 5.31 30.72
C GLN A 234 -7.29 6.43 31.04
N ARG A 235 -6.73 6.43 32.26
CA ARG A 235 -5.72 7.42 32.67
C ARG A 235 -4.44 7.25 31.85
N TRP A 236 -4.00 6.02 31.65
CA TRP A 236 -2.87 5.70 30.78
C TRP A 236 -3.12 6.19 29.34
N TYR A 237 -4.33 5.97 28.84
CA TYR A 237 -4.71 6.40 27.48
C TYR A 237 -4.67 7.93 27.32
N GLU A 238 -5.27 8.67 28.27
CA GLU A 238 -5.26 10.14 28.25
C GLU A 238 -3.85 10.73 28.38
N GLN A 239 -2.99 10.13 29.22
CA GLN A 239 -1.58 10.51 29.32
C GLN A 239 -0.81 10.26 28.02
N THR A 240 -1.07 9.12 27.38
CA THR A 240 -0.48 8.80 26.07
C THR A 240 -0.93 9.81 25.01
N LYS A 241 -2.24 10.12 24.97
CA LYS A 241 -2.81 11.11 24.06
C LYS A 241 -2.20 12.50 24.24
N ALA A 242 -2.01 12.90 25.49
CA ALA A 242 -1.33 14.17 25.81
C ALA A 242 0.15 14.19 25.40
N SER A 243 0.81 13.02 25.41
CA SER A 243 2.25 12.92 25.12
C SER A 243 2.58 12.85 23.63
N ILE A 244 1.79 12.13 22.83
CA ILE A 244 2.07 11.89 21.41
C ILE A 244 1.04 12.53 20.46
N GLY A 245 -0.01 13.16 20.98
CA GLY A 245 -1.08 13.76 20.21
C GLY A 245 -2.18 12.78 19.83
N GLU A 246 -3.35 13.34 19.50
CA GLU A 246 -4.57 12.57 19.23
C GLU A 246 -4.41 11.64 18.02
N ASP A 247 -3.96 12.20 16.88
CA ASP A 247 -3.85 11.46 15.63
C ASP A 247 -2.95 10.22 15.76
N LEU A 248 -1.77 10.39 16.40
CA LEU A 248 -0.84 9.29 16.58
C LEU A 248 -1.36 8.27 17.60
N THR A 249 -2.10 8.74 18.62
CA THR A 249 -2.73 7.85 19.60
C THR A 249 -3.78 6.97 18.94
N LEU A 250 -4.64 7.53 18.10
CA LEU A 250 -5.65 6.77 17.37
C LEU A 250 -5.02 5.76 16.40
N ALA A 251 -3.89 6.11 15.74
CA ALA A 251 -3.18 5.20 14.85
C ALA A 251 -2.52 4.02 15.58
N GLU A 252 -1.88 4.29 16.73
CA GLU A 252 -1.07 3.30 17.43
C GLU A 252 -1.85 2.56 18.54
N TYR A 253 -2.88 3.20 19.08
CA TYR A 253 -3.69 2.70 20.19
C TYR A 253 -5.19 2.87 19.95
N PRO A 254 -5.75 2.39 18.83
CA PRO A 254 -7.18 2.52 18.55
C PRO A 254 -8.04 1.71 19.52
N ALA A 255 -9.21 2.22 19.87
CA ALA A 255 -10.24 1.52 20.63
C ALA A 255 -11.22 0.76 19.71
N THR A 256 -11.36 1.20 18.45
CA THR A 256 -12.17 0.54 17.41
C THR A 256 -11.44 0.49 16.07
N PRO A 257 -11.83 -0.41 15.15
CA PRO A 257 -11.28 -0.41 13.80
C PRO A 257 -11.50 0.91 13.06
N GLU A 258 -12.66 1.53 13.27
CA GLU A 258 -13.04 2.80 12.64
C GLU A 258 -12.12 3.93 13.11
N GLU A 259 -11.76 3.97 14.40
CA GLU A 259 -10.77 4.93 14.90
C GLU A 259 -9.42 4.76 14.18
N ALA A 260 -8.92 3.54 14.08
CA ALA A 260 -7.68 3.26 13.35
C ALA A 260 -7.73 3.76 11.89
N LEU A 261 -8.88 3.64 11.25
CA LEU A 261 -9.11 4.05 9.86
C LEU A 261 -9.42 5.54 9.70
N THR A 262 -9.98 6.21 10.72
CA THR A 262 -10.35 7.63 10.67
C THR A 262 -9.19 8.56 10.93
N VAL A 263 -8.05 8.05 11.42
CA VAL A 263 -6.90 8.92 11.71
C VAL A 263 -6.61 9.79 10.50
N PRO A 264 -6.81 11.12 10.61
CA PRO A 264 -6.31 12.05 9.62
C PRO A 264 -4.79 12.13 9.83
N GLY A 265 -4.09 11.10 9.50
CA GLY A 265 -2.65 11.13 9.38
C GLY A 265 -2.33 12.07 8.25
N GLY A 266 -2.47 13.38 8.48
CA GLY A 266 -2.03 14.40 7.56
C GLY A 266 -2.24 14.10 6.08
N ALA A 267 -3.45 13.65 5.68
CA ALA A 267 -3.77 13.46 4.27
C ALA A 267 -3.31 14.69 3.49
N PHE A 268 -2.51 14.48 2.44
CA PHE A 268 -1.95 15.61 1.72
C PHE A 268 -3.01 16.32 0.88
N PHE A 269 -4.01 15.55 0.39
CA PHE A 269 -5.18 16.04 -0.37
C PHE A 269 -6.50 15.68 0.33
N PRO A 270 -6.82 16.28 1.50
CA PRO A 270 -8.06 15.97 2.24
C PRO A 270 -9.33 16.37 1.48
N GLU A 271 -9.20 17.25 0.50
CA GLU A 271 -10.27 17.72 -0.38
C GLU A 271 -10.79 16.66 -1.35
N VAL A 272 -10.01 15.61 -1.66
CA VAL A 272 -10.36 14.59 -2.65
C VAL A 272 -11.48 13.69 -2.12
N LYS A 273 -12.65 13.78 -2.78
CA LYS A 273 -13.86 13.00 -2.45
C LYS A 273 -14.49 12.46 -3.72
N ASP A 274 -14.98 11.22 -3.68
CA ASP A 274 -15.61 10.57 -4.83
C ASP A 274 -16.82 11.35 -5.35
N SER A 275 -17.63 11.91 -4.45
CA SER A 275 -18.82 12.70 -4.80
C SER A 275 -18.50 14.03 -5.51
N ILE A 276 -17.25 14.50 -5.48
CA ILE A 276 -16.80 15.77 -6.05
C ILE A 276 -15.92 15.52 -7.26
N HIS A 277 -14.99 14.57 -7.19
CA HIS A 277 -13.91 14.41 -8.15
C HIS A 277 -14.12 13.28 -9.15
N LEU A 278 -15.13 12.40 -8.95
CA LEU A 278 -15.49 11.40 -9.97
C LEU A 278 -16.59 11.90 -10.90
N THR A 279 -16.38 11.72 -12.19
CA THR A 279 -17.37 11.95 -13.23
C THR A 279 -17.64 10.68 -14.02
N ASP A 280 -18.86 10.54 -14.54
CA ASP A 280 -19.25 9.41 -15.39
C ASP A 280 -19.11 9.73 -16.89
N TRP A 281 -18.73 10.98 -17.23
CA TRP A 281 -18.71 11.50 -18.58
C TRP A 281 -17.39 12.19 -18.88
N LEU A 282 -16.92 12.02 -20.14
CA LEU A 282 -15.91 12.91 -20.70
C LEU A 282 -16.56 14.26 -21.04
N PRO A 283 -15.81 15.38 -20.99
CA PRO A 283 -16.33 16.65 -21.45
C PRO A 283 -16.68 16.62 -22.95
N ASP A 284 -17.66 17.43 -23.32
CA ASP A 284 -18.03 17.59 -24.73
C ASP A 284 -16.91 18.28 -25.52
N GLU A 285 -16.81 17.97 -26.82
CA GLU A 285 -15.88 18.66 -27.72
C GLU A 285 -16.25 20.15 -27.84
N PRO A 286 -15.30 21.07 -28.00
CA PRO A 286 -13.90 20.81 -28.27
C PRO A 286 -13.10 20.52 -26.99
N ILE A 287 -12.21 19.53 -27.05
CA ILE A 287 -11.28 19.19 -26.00
C ILE A 287 -9.83 19.14 -26.51
N GLN A 288 -8.87 19.52 -25.67
CA GLN A 288 -7.45 19.27 -25.91
C GLN A 288 -6.96 18.14 -25.03
N ARG A 289 -6.17 17.22 -25.60
CA ARG A 289 -5.67 16.04 -24.90
C ARG A 289 -4.19 16.20 -24.59
N TYR A 290 -3.84 15.88 -23.36
CA TYR A 290 -2.48 15.95 -22.84
C TYR A 290 -2.09 14.62 -22.20
N ILE A 291 -0.78 14.38 -22.10
CA ILE A 291 -0.23 13.29 -21.32
C ILE A 291 0.71 13.89 -20.27
N SER A 292 0.67 13.38 -19.06
CA SER A 292 1.70 13.63 -18.08
C SER A 292 2.39 12.32 -17.69
N ILE A 293 3.69 12.40 -17.40
CA ILE A 293 4.53 11.23 -17.15
C ILE A 293 5.38 11.50 -15.90
N ASP A 294 5.49 10.48 -15.06
CA ASP A 294 6.58 10.30 -14.11
C ASP A 294 7.20 8.92 -14.38
N TYR A 295 8.52 8.87 -14.57
CA TYR A 295 9.22 7.63 -14.88
C TYR A 295 10.50 7.51 -14.06
N GLY A 296 10.58 6.42 -13.31
CA GLY A 296 11.74 5.99 -12.55
C GLY A 296 12.07 4.51 -12.83
N LEU A 297 13.15 4.03 -12.22
CA LEU A 297 13.55 2.62 -12.33
C LEU A 297 12.51 1.66 -11.74
N ASP A 298 11.71 2.12 -10.81
CA ASP A 298 10.72 1.36 -10.06
C ASP A 298 9.33 1.41 -10.70
N ALA A 299 8.93 2.53 -11.33
CA ALA A 299 7.62 2.62 -11.96
C ALA A 299 7.56 3.62 -13.12
N LEU A 300 6.68 3.30 -14.08
CA LEU A 300 6.11 4.23 -15.04
C LEU A 300 4.72 4.64 -14.55
N ALA A 301 4.49 5.93 -14.40
CA ALA A 301 3.19 6.54 -14.14
C ALA A 301 2.87 7.52 -15.27
N ALA A 302 1.83 7.24 -16.05
CA ALA A 302 1.38 8.12 -17.14
C ALA A 302 -0.14 8.33 -17.02
N LEU A 303 -0.58 9.59 -17.21
CA LEU A 303 -1.97 10.01 -17.13
C LEU A 303 -2.38 10.70 -18.43
N TRP A 304 -3.60 10.44 -18.90
CA TRP A 304 -4.22 11.11 -20.02
C TRP A 304 -5.28 12.10 -19.52
N HIS A 305 -5.20 13.31 -20.02
CA HIS A 305 -5.98 14.46 -19.62
C HIS A 305 -6.81 14.99 -20.79
N ALA A 306 -8.07 15.31 -20.54
CA ALA A 306 -8.98 15.97 -21.47
C ALA A 306 -9.38 17.34 -20.92
N VAL A 307 -8.83 18.41 -21.49
CA VAL A 307 -9.10 19.79 -21.08
C VAL A 307 -10.21 20.38 -21.94
N ASP A 308 -11.32 20.77 -21.31
CA ASP A 308 -12.48 21.36 -21.98
C ASP A 308 -12.28 22.87 -22.28
N ALA A 309 -13.23 23.45 -23.03
CA ALA A 309 -13.23 24.86 -23.37
C ALA A 309 -13.30 25.83 -22.15
N ARG A 310 -13.72 25.34 -20.99
CA ARG A 310 -13.73 26.09 -19.73
C ARG A 310 -12.41 25.94 -18.95
N GLY A 311 -11.45 25.19 -19.49
CA GLY A 311 -10.16 24.91 -18.86
C GLY A 311 -10.27 23.96 -17.68
N ARG A 312 -11.29 23.08 -17.64
CA ARG A 312 -11.40 21.98 -16.67
C ARG A 312 -10.77 20.74 -17.26
N ASP A 313 -10.10 19.97 -16.43
CA ASP A 313 -9.45 18.72 -16.79
C ASP A 313 -10.30 17.51 -16.37
N THR A 314 -10.29 16.47 -17.20
CA THR A 314 -10.78 15.14 -16.85
C THR A 314 -9.68 14.13 -17.14
N VAL A 315 -9.16 13.50 -16.09
CA VAL A 315 -8.23 12.37 -16.23
C VAL A 315 -9.04 11.16 -16.68
N TYR A 316 -8.77 10.65 -17.89
CA TYR A 316 -9.59 9.61 -18.52
C TYR A 316 -8.86 8.30 -18.81
N ARG A 317 -7.59 8.21 -18.49
CA ARG A 317 -6.78 6.99 -18.63
C ARG A 317 -5.54 7.09 -17.77
N GLU A 318 -5.08 5.93 -17.24
CA GLU A 318 -3.78 5.80 -16.60
C GLU A 318 -3.02 4.59 -17.16
N VAL A 319 -1.69 4.70 -17.15
CA VAL A 319 -0.77 3.56 -17.24
C VAL A 319 0.13 3.61 -16.02
N TYR A 320 0.04 2.58 -15.18
CA TYR A 320 0.86 2.45 -13.99
C TYR A 320 1.49 1.06 -13.96
N LYS A 321 2.79 0.97 -14.23
CA LYS A 321 3.52 -0.30 -14.36
C LYS A 321 4.90 -0.17 -13.75
N SER A 322 5.33 -1.20 -13.01
CA SER A 322 6.68 -1.33 -12.45
C SER A 322 7.62 -2.12 -13.38
N GLY A 323 8.93 -1.89 -13.20
CA GLY A 323 9.98 -2.69 -13.82
C GLY A 323 10.14 -2.58 -15.34
N LEU A 324 9.64 -1.49 -15.95
CA LEU A 324 9.81 -1.26 -17.40
C LEU A 324 11.13 -0.54 -17.68
N ILE A 325 11.89 -1.04 -18.65
CA ILE A 325 13.01 -0.29 -19.25
C ILE A 325 12.45 0.88 -20.08
N VAL A 326 13.29 1.89 -20.34
CA VAL A 326 12.89 3.13 -21.03
C VAL A 326 12.14 2.89 -22.35
N HIS A 327 12.63 1.94 -23.16
CA HIS A 327 11.99 1.58 -24.43
C HIS A 327 10.58 1.03 -24.23
N ASP A 328 10.41 0.08 -23.31
CA ASP A 328 9.12 -0.57 -23.05
C ASP A 328 8.12 0.38 -22.40
N ALA A 329 8.62 1.31 -21.57
CA ALA A 329 7.82 2.38 -21.01
C ALA A 329 7.26 3.32 -22.10
N ALA A 330 8.11 3.74 -23.04
CA ALA A 330 7.67 4.55 -24.18
C ALA A 330 6.64 3.81 -25.06
N MET A 331 6.89 2.53 -25.34
CA MET A 331 5.97 1.69 -26.12
C MET A 331 4.62 1.49 -25.41
N ALA A 332 4.61 1.36 -24.09
CA ALA A 332 3.38 1.27 -23.30
C ALA A 332 2.53 2.54 -23.43
N ILE A 333 3.16 3.72 -23.42
CA ILE A 333 2.47 5.00 -23.63
C ILE A 333 1.92 5.09 -25.05
N ILE A 334 2.75 4.81 -26.08
CA ILE A 334 2.35 4.85 -27.50
C ILE A 334 1.15 3.94 -27.76
N GLN A 335 1.18 2.71 -27.26
CA GLN A 335 0.07 1.77 -27.37
C GLN A 335 -1.20 2.28 -26.69
N ALA A 336 -1.06 2.91 -25.52
CA ALA A 336 -2.18 3.44 -24.77
C ALA A 336 -2.79 4.71 -25.40
N CYS A 337 -2.06 5.44 -26.23
CA CYS A 337 -2.60 6.60 -26.97
C CYS A 337 -3.70 6.23 -27.98
N ASN A 338 -3.67 5.00 -28.51
CA ASN A 338 -4.72 4.49 -29.41
C ASN A 338 -5.06 5.42 -30.60
N GLY A 339 -4.05 6.13 -31.14
CA GLY A 339 -4.21 7.07 -32.27
C GLY A 339 -4.85 8.42 -31.93
N GLU A 340 -5.03 8.73 -30.66
CA GLU A 340 -5.53 10.02 -30.20
C GLU A 340 -4.53 11.14 -30.52
N GLN A 341 -5.04 12.31 -30.94
CA GLN A 341 -4.21 13.50 -31.11
C GLN A 341 -3.87 14.08 -29.75
N ILE A 342 -2.57 14.18 -29.44
CA ILE A 342 -2.04 14.72 -28.18
C ILE A 342 -1.38 16.07 -28.45
N GLU A 343 -1.76 17.07 -27.68
CA GLU A 343 -1.22 18.42 -27.80
C GLU A 343 0.18 18.56 -27.22
N ALA A 344 0.39 18.04 -26.01
CA ALA A 344 1.70 18.02 -25.35
C ALA A 344 1.83 16.84 -24.37
N VAL A 345 3.08 16.45 -24.13
CA VAL A 345 3.48 15.47 -23.11
C VAL A 345 4.33 16.15 -22.05
N TYR A 346 3.83 16.25 -20.83
CA TYR A 346 4.51 16.90 -19.71
C TYR A 346 5.29 15.88 -18.88
N ALA A 347 6.53 16.26 -18.52
CA ALA A 347 7.39 15.39 -17.72
C ALA A 347 8.31 16.19 -16.78
N PRO A 348 8.73 15.62 -15.63
CA PRO A 348 9.63 16.26 -14.70
C PRO A 348 11.04 16.39 -15.29
N PRO A 349 11.84 17.39 -14.86
CA PRO A 349 13.11 17.72 -15.48
C PRO A 349 14.24 16.71 -15.28
N ASP A 350 14.15 15.80 -14.34
CA ASP A 350 15.13 14.75 -14.08
C ASP A 350 15.27 13.77 -15.24
N LEU A 351 14.24 13.58 -16.07
CA LEU A 351 14.32 12.74 -17.28
C LEU A 351 15.30 13.28 -18.33
N TRP A 352 15.71 14.53 -18.25
CA TRP A 352 16.76 15.14 -19.11
C TRP A 352 18.17 14.95 -18.57
N ASN A 353 18.33 14.36 -17.38
CA ASN A 353 19.66 14.04 -16.86
C ASN A 353 20.30 12.95 -17.71
N ARG A 354 21.56 13.19 -18.12
CA ARG A 354 22.31 12.24 -18.95
C ARG A 354 22.83 11.08 -18.11
N ASN A 355 22.60 9.87 -18.59
CA ASN A 355 23.22 8.69 -18.03
C ASN A 355 24.74 8.69 -18.33
N ARG A 356 25.56 8.41 -17.34
CA ARG A 356 27.02 8.44 -17.46
C ARG A 356 27.56 7.38 -18.42
N ASP A 357 26.90 6.21 -18.51
CA ASP A 357 27.38 5.08 -19.31
C ASP A 357 27.01 5.23 -20.79
N THR A 358 25.82 5.77 -21.09
CA THR A 358 25.32 5.90 -22.46
C THR A 358 25.46 7.29 -23.04
N GLY A 359 25.68 8.30 -22.21
CA GLY A 359 25.68 9.73 -22.57
C GLY A 359 24.33 10.28 -22.98
N ARG A 360 23.27 9.43 -23.01
CA ARG A 360 21.90 9.80 -23.41
C ARG A 360 21.01 10.03 -22.20
N SER A 361 20.05 10.92 -22.34
CA SER A 361 18.99 11.10 -21.35
C SER A 361 17.79 10.19 -21.62
N THR A 362 17.00 9.92 -20.59
CA THR A 362 15.74 9.21 -20.74
C THR A 362 14.80 9.96 -21.67
N ALA A 363 14.75 11.28 -21.59
CA ALA A 363 13.93 12.12 -22.45
C ALA A 363 14.30 12.00 -23.94
N GLU A 364 15.61 11.90 -24.28
CA GLU A 364 16.04 11.71 -25.66
C GLU A 364 15.50 10.40 -26.23
N ILE A 365 15.50 9.31 -25.46
CA ILE A 365 15.00 8.01 -25.92
C ILE A 365 13.47 8.03 -26.10
N PHE A 366 12.73 8.58 -25.16
CA PHE A 366 11.30 8.77 -25.28
C PHE A 366 10.92 9.59 -26.50
N ASN A 367 11.59 10.74 -26.71
CA ASN A 367 11.30 11.66 -27.83
C ASN A 367 11.56 11.03 -29.20
N GLU A 368 12.60 10.20 -29.35
CA GLU A 368 12.83 9.45 -30.60
C GLU A 368 11.66 8.51 -30.92
N LEU A 369 11.19 7.75 -29.91
CA LEU A 369 10.09 6.80 -30.09
C LEU A 369 8.75 7.51 -30.29
N PHE A 370 8.50 8.60 -29.56
CA PHE A 370 7.30 9.43 -29.71
C PHE A 370 7.24 10.06 -31.09
N TYR A 371 8.35 10.63 -31.57
CA TYR A 371 8.41 11.19 -32.92
C TYR A 371 8.08 10.14 -34.00
N ALA A 372 8.63 8.94 -33.87
CA ALA A 372 8.32 7.83 -34.79
C ALA A 372 6.85 7.41 -34.76
N ALA A 373 6.17 7.62 -33.65
CA ALA A 373 4.74 7.32 -33.44
C ALA A 373 3.80 8.49 -33.75
N GLY A 374 4.33 9.67 -34.15
CA GLY A 374 3.53 10.86 -34.41
C GLY A 374 3.05 11.60 -33.13
N LEU A 375 3.65 11.32 -31.98
CA LEU A 375 3.39 12.02 -30.74
C LEU A 375 4.32 13.26 -30.59
N PRO A 376 3.88 14.32 -29.89
CA PRO A 376 4.72 15.46 -29.62
C PRO A 376 5.87 15.07 -28.67
N PRO A 377 7.02 15.78 -28.75
CA PRO A 377 8.13 15.57 -27.83
C PRO A 377 7.70 15.96 -26.42
N MET A 378 8.37 15.36 -25.43
CA MET A 378 8.14 15.72 -24.02
C MET A 378 8.50 17.15 -23.71
N THR A 379 7.65 17.83 -23.01
CA THR A 379 7.82 19.19 -22.50
C THR A 379 8.28 19.11 -21.05
N LYS A 380 9.43 19.72 -20.80
CA LYS A 380 10.03 19.80 -19.45
C LYS A 380 9.24 20.77 -18.58
N THR A 381 8.83 20.31 -17.40
CA THR A 381 8.10 21.14 -16.43
C THR A 381 8.97 21.65 -15.29
N SER A 382 8.41 22.44 -14.38
CA SER A 382 9.12 22.93 -13.20
C SER A 382 9.43 21.81 -12.22
N ASN A 383 10.58 21.90 -11.54
CA ASN A 383 10.95 20.99 -10.44
C ASN A 383 10.63 21.58 -9.06
N ASP A 384 9.97 22.74 -8.99
CA ASP A 384 9.52 23.30 -7.72
C ASP A 384 8.41 22.43 -7.15
N ARG A 385 8.80 21.56 -6.22
CA ARG A 385 7.92 20.55 -5.65
C ARG A 385 6.79 21.17 -4.82
N VAL A 386 7.12 22.21 -4.03
CA VAL A 386 6.13 22.89 -3.17
C VAL A 386 5.11 23.65 -4.00
N GLN A 387 5.58 24.44 -4.98
CA GLN A 387 4.68 25.17 -5.87
C GLN A 387 3.83 24.22 -6.70
N GLY A 388 4.41 23.15 -7.23
CA GLY A 388 3.68 22.14 -7.99
C GLY A 388 2.58 21.46 -7.17
N TRP A 389 2.80 21.21 -5.89
CA TRP A 389 1.75 20.69 -5.01
C TRP A 389 0.63 21.70 -4.73
N LEU A 390 0.96 22.97 -4.63
CA LEU A 390 -0.05 24.03 -4.50
C LEU A 390 -0.91 24.11 -5.77
N ASP A 391 -0.28 23.99 -6.95
CA ASP A 391 -0.99 23.95 -8.23
C ASP A 391 -1.96 22.75 -8.29
N VAL A 392 -1.54 21.54 -7.89
CA VAL A 392 -2.41 20.37 -7.81
C VAL A 392 -3.59 20.59 -6.84
N LYS A 393 -3.34 21.16 -5.67
CA LYS A 393 -4.40 21.49 -4.70
C LYS A 393 -5.40 22.50 -5.26
N GLU A 394 -4.94 23.48 -6.00
CA GLU A 394 -5.83 24.48 -6.64
C GLU A 394 -6.72 23.82 -7.71
N TRP A 395 -6.19 22.85 -8.49
CA TRP A 395 -6.96 22.10 -9.46
C TRP A 395 -7.98 21.14 -8.80
N LEU A 396 -7.65 20.59 -7.65
CA LEU A 396 -8.52 19.70 -6.88
C LEU A 396 -9.47 20.45 -5.93
N ARG A 397 -9.35 21.77 -5.80
CA ARG A 397 -10.17 22.57 -4.88
C ARG A 397 -11.66 22.45 -5.22
N PRO A 398 -12.51 22.06 -4.24
CA PRO A 398 -13.96 22.04 -4.45
C PRO A 398 -14.51 23.44 -4.73
N VAL A 399 -15.34 23.55 -5.76
CA VAL A 399 -16.06 24.76 -6.16
C VAL A 399 -17.53 24.46 -6.32
N ASP A 400 -18.39 25.47 -6.09
CA ASP A 400 -19.83 25.35 -6.31
C ASP A 400 -20.13 25.73 -7.76
N GLU A 401 -20.77 24.81 -8.50
CA GLU A 401 -21.25 25.02 -9.87
C GLU A 401 -22.76 25.05 -9.86
N THR A 402 -23.34 26.14 -10.34
CA THR A 402 -24.79 26.30 -10.45
C THR A 402 -25.25 25.87 -11.83
N ASN A 403 -26.20 24.97 -11.90
CA ASN A 403 -26.86 24.62 -13.16
C ASN A 403 -27.77 25.77 -13.57
N GLU A 404 -27.46 26.39 -14.71
CA GLU A 404 -28.20 27.59 -15.23
C GLU A 404 -29.67 27.31 -15.52
N GLN A 405 -30.02 26.06 -15.86
CA GLN A 405 -31.40 25.69 -16.22
C GLN A 405 -32.26 25.36 -15.01
N THR A 406 -31.66 24.73 -13.98
CA THR A 406 -32.39 24.21 -12.80
C THR A 406 -32.18 25.04 -11.53
N GLY A 407 -31.17 25.92 -11.50
CA GLY A 407 -30.72 26.61 -10.31
C GLY A 407 -30.06 25.70 -9.24
N ALA A 408 -29.90 24.42 -9.52
CA ALA A 408 -29.30 23.48 -8.57
C ALA A 408 -27.78 23.72 -8.43
N VAL A 409 -27.31 23.78 -7.19
CA VAL A 409 -25.89 23.91 -6.87
C VAL A 409 -25.28 22.53 -6.63
N LYS A 410 -24.22 22.20 -7.38
CA LYS A 410 -23.43 20.96 -7.22
C LYS A 410 -21.99 21.33 -6.90
N LYS A 411 -21.39 20.60 -5.95
CA LYS A 411 -19.93 20.70 -5.74
C LYS A 411 -19.18 19.92 -6.81
N THR A 412 -18.21 20.57 -7.42
CA THR A 412 -17.29 20.00 -8.43
C THR A 412 -15.88 20.50 -8.19
N ALA A 413 -14.94 20.17 -9.05
CA ALA A 413 -13.57 20.68 -9.04
C ALA A 413 -13.12 21.01 -10.47
N ARG A 414 -12.04 21.77 -10.60
CA ARG A 414 -11.44 22.03 -11.91
C ARG A 414 -10.85 20.75 -12.52
N MET A 415 -10.41 19.81 -11.69
CA MET A 415 -9.91 18.50 -12.11
C MET A 415 -10.84 17.40 -11.65
N LEU A 416 -11.24 16.56 -12.59
CA LEU A 416 -12.09 15.40 -12.39
C LEU A 416 -11.37 14.13 -12.86
N ILE A 417 -11.86 13.00 -12.41
CA ILE A 417 -11.36 11.67 -12.81
C ILE A 417 -12.55 10.89 -13.36
N LEU A 418 -12.42 10.37 -14.59
CA LEU A 418 -13.44 9.51 -15.17
C LEU A 418 -13.54 8.21 -14.36
N ARG A 419 -14.74 7.85 -13.95
CA ARG A 419 -14.98 6.70 -13.08
C ARG A 419 -14.42 5.41 -13.70
N GLY A 420 -13.56 4.73 -12.95
CA GLY A 420 -12.92 3.49 -13.37
C GLY A 420 -11.73 3.66 -14.33
N ALA A 421 -11.43 4.87 -14.80
CA ALA A 421 -10.36 5.11 -15.77
C ALA A 421 -8.97 5.28 -15.15
N ALA A 422 -8.92 5.80 -13.91
CA ALA A 422 -7.67 6.00 -13.17
C ALA A 422 -7.79 5.62 -11.67
N PRO A 423 -8.03 4.31 -11.38
CA PRO A 423 -8.25 3.85 -10.02
C PRO A 423 -7.00 3.98 -9.14
N ASN A 424 -5.80 3.79 -9.70
CA ASN A 424 -4.56 3.94 -8.95
C ASN A 424 -4.28 5.42 -8.60
N LEU A 425 -4.53 6.36 -9.51
CA LEU A 425 -4.44 7.78 -9.22
C LEU A 425 -5.35 8.16 -8.05
N LEU A 426 -6.62 7.78 -8.11
CA LEU A 426 -7.59 8.08 -7.05
C LEU A 426 -7.14 7.50 -5.70
N ARG A 427 -6.64 6.26 -5.71
CA ARG A 427 -6.06 5.61 -4.51
C ARG A 427 -4.88 6.40 -3.97
N CYS A 428 -3.92 6.77 -4.83
CA CYS A 428 -2.73 7.52 -4.42
C CYS A 428 -3.08 8.89 -3.85
N LEU A 429 -3.97 9.65 -4.48
CA LEU A 429 -4.41 10.97 -4.00
C LEU A 429 -5.08 10.91 -2.62
N LYS A 430 -5.86 9.87 -2.35
CA LYS A 430 -6.51 9.67 -1.04
C LYS A 430 -5.54 9.21 0.03
N ALA A 431 -4.50 8.46 -0.35
CA ALA A 431 -3.61 7.76 0.58
C ALA A 431 -2.34 8.55 0.91
N ILE A 432 -1.85 9.41 0.00
CA ILE A 432 -0.61 10.16 0.19
C ILE A 432 -0.71 11.11 1.39
N GLN A 433 0.35 11.08 2.24
CA GLN A 433 0.39 11.84 3.49
C GLN A 433 1.26 13.10 3.33
N LYS A 434 1.12 14.04 4.25
CA LYS A 434 2.08 15.15 4.39
C LYS A 434 3.43 14.61 4.85
N ASP A 435 4.52 15.21 4.36
CA ASP A 435 5.85 14.94 4.90
C ASP A 435 5.92 15.41 6.36
N GLY A 436 6.40 14.53 7.25
CA GLY A 436 6.45 14.81 8.69
C GLY A 436 7.42 15.93 9.06
N LYS A 437 8.40 16.26 8.19
CA LYS A 437 9.39 17.33 8.38
C LYS A 437 9.08 18.56 7.55
N LYS A 438 8.38 18.39 6.43
CA LYS A 438 8.03 19.45 5.47
C LYS A 438 6.52 19.46 5.23
N PRO A 439 5.70 20.07 6.07
CA PRO A 439 4.23 20.00 5.99
C PRO A 439 3.62 20.45 4.66
N ASN A 440 4.36 21.24 3.87
CA ASN A 440 3.95 21.71 2.54
C ASN A 440 4.38 20.75 1.41
N ASP A 441 5.03 19.64 1.73
CA ASP A 441 5.43 18.60 0.79
C ASP A 441 4.68 17.28 1.08
N ALA A 442 4.56 16.45 0.06
CA ALA A 442 4.02 15.11 0.20
C ALA A 442 5.10 14.14 0.70
N ALA A 443 4.71 13.20 1.55
CA ALA A 443 5.59 12.14 2.02
C ALA A 443 6.06 11.26 0.85
N ASN A 444 7.34 10.85 0.88
CA ASN A 444 7.92 9.96 -0.12
C ASN A 444 7.78 8.47 0.24
N ASP A 445 7.20 8.14 1.36
CA ASP A 445 6.98 6.77 1.81
C ASP A 445 5.50 6.54 2.20
N PRO A 446 4.84 5.52 1.62
CA PRO A 446 5.33 4.55 0.62
C PRO A 446 5.56 5.17 -0.76
N HIS A 447 6.72 4.86 -1.38
CA HIS A 447 7.12 5.44 -2.67
C HIS A 447 6.13 5.14 -3.81
N GLU A 448 5.46 4.00 -3.76
CA GLU A 448 4.41 3.62 -4.72
C GLU A 448 3.20 4.58 -4.76
N LEU A 449 3.04 5.43 -3.74
CA LEU A 449 1.96 6.42 -3.69
C LEU A 449 2.34 7.75 -4.33
N THR A 450 3.60 7.97 -4.68
CA THR A 450 4.09 9.28 -5.16
C THR A 450 4.06 9.44 -6.67
N HIS A 451 4.28 8.37 -7.44
CA HIS A 451 4.47 8.44 -8.89
C HIS A 451 3.28 9.05 -9.65
N LEU A 452 2.06 8.58 -9.43
CA LEU A 452 0.89 9.13 -10.13
C LEU A 452 0.56 10.56 -9.69
N PRO A 453 0.62 10.94 -8.40
CA PRO A 453 0.56 12.34 -7.99
C PRO A 453 1.70 13.20 -8.56
N ASP A 454 2.93 12.70 -8.69
CA ASP A 454 4.05 13.43 -9.31
C ASP A 454 3.83 13.61 -10.83
N SER A 455 3.29 12.60 -11.53
CA SER A 455 2.82 12.75 -12.91
C SER A 455 1.73 13.84 -13.02
N LEU A 456 0.73 13.82 -12.12
CA LEU A 456 -0.31 14.84 -12.06
C LEU A 456 0.26 16.25 -11.80
N ARG A 457 1.26 16.33 -10.92
CA ARG A 457 1.99 17.58 -10.64
C ARG A 457 2.70 18.13 -11.88
N ALA A 458 3.27 17.26 -12.72
CA ALA A 458 3.88 17.67 -14.00
C ALA A 458 2.83 18.28 -14.94
N PHE A 459 1.60 17.70 -15.02
CA PHE A 459 0.51 18.27 -15.78
C PHE A 459 0.13 19.67 -15.29
N CYS A 460 -0.13 19.84 -14.00
CA CYS A 460 -0.49 21.12 -13.42
C CYS A 460 0.60 22.20 -13.63
N ALA A 461 1.87 21.82 -13.47
CA ALA A 461 3.01 22.72 -13.69
C ALA A 461 3.21 23.07 -15.18
N GLY A 462 2.72 22.24 -16.11
CA GLY A 462 2.74 22.47 -17.55
C GLY A 462 1.76 23.58 -18.01
N ARG A 463 0.82 23.97 -17.14
CA ARG A 463 -0.21 24.99 -17.42
C ARG A 463 -0.94 24.77 -18.74
N PRO A 464 -1.66 23.65 -18.90
CA PRO A 464 -2.35 23.30 -20.13
C PRO A 464 -3.39 24.38 -20.49
N LEU A 465 -3.50 24.67 -21.78
CA LEU A 465 -4.44 25.65 -22.31
C LEU A 465 -5.75 24.95 -22.71
N PRO A 466 -6.90 25.64 -22.60
CA PRO A 466 -8.15 25.16 -23.18
C PRO A 466 -8.09 25.23 -24.71
N PRO A 467 -8.94 24.46 -25.42
CA PRO A 467 -9.06 24.56 -26.86
C PRO A 467 -9.51 25.94 -27.28
N GLU A 468 -8.94 26.44 -28.37
CA GLU A 468 -9.44 27.68 -29.01
C GLU A 468 -10.83 27.41 -29.61
N ILE A 469 -11.84 28.12 -29.10
CA ILE A 469 -13.16 28.13 -29.74
C ILE A 469 -13.02 29.05 -30.93
N PRO A 470 -13.24 28.55 -32.18
CA PRO A 470 -13.29 29.44 -33.34
C PRO A 470 -14.36 30.50 -33.09
N LYS A 471 -13.95 31.77 -33.05
CA LYS A 471 -14.93 32.84 -33.06
C LYS A 471 -15.81 32.65 -34.28
N ALA A 472 -17.13 32.52 -34.07
CA ALA A 472 -18.08 32.58 -35.17
C ALA A 472 -17.71 33.81 -36.00
N ARG A 473 -17.33 33.61 -37.26
CA ARG A 473 -17.15 34.75 -38.14
C ARG A 473 -18.53 35.36 -38.28
N ASP A 474 -18.69 36.61 -37.85
CA ASP A 474 -19.86 37.44 -38.11
C ASP A 474 -19.98 37.66 -39.63
N TYR A 475 -20.44 36.63 -40.35
CA TYR A 475 -20.63 36.71 -41.80
C TYR A 475 -22.05 37.20 -42.19
N ASP A 476 -22.92 37.46 -41.23
CA ASP A 476 -24.34 37.76 -41.53
C ASP A 476 -24.91 39.01 -40.83
N LEU A 477 -24.10 39.89 -40.32
CA LEU A 477 -24.62 41.23 -40.02
C LEU A 477 -24.49 42.08 -41.27
N PRO A 478 -25.60 42.58 -41.86
CA PRO A 478 -25.52 43.60 -42.91
C PRO A 478 -24.75 44.79 -42.32
N PRO A 479 -23.92 45.47 -43.15
CA PRO A 479 -23.15 46.61 -42.70
C PRO A 479 -24.08 47.63 -42.03
N THR A 480 -23.64 48.14 -40.87
CA THR A 480 -24.40 49.18 -40.17
C THR A 480 -24.58 50.39 -41.07
N GLU A 481 -25.65 51.20 -40.87
CA GLU A 481 -25.93 52.36 -41.68
C GLU A 481 -24.70 53.31 -41.75
N ASP A 482 -23.88 53.36 -40.74
CA ASP A 482 -22.64 54.15 -40.71
C ASP A 482 -21.53 53.57 -41.62
N GLU A 483 -21.40 52.26 -41.76
CA GLU A 483 -20.44 51.60 -42.68
C GLU A 483 -20.87 51.75 -44.17
N GLN A 484 -22.17 51.85 -44.43
CA GLN A 484 -22.70 52.13 -45.78
C GLN A 484 -22.44 53.58 -46.22
N ILE A 485 -22.31 54.52 -45.28
CA ILE A 485 -22.03 55.92 -45.55
C ILE A 485 -20.52 56.12 -45.87
N ASP A 486 -19.64 55.42 -45.19
CA ASP A 486 -18.20 55.52 -45.45
C ASP A 486 -17.79 54.91 -46.80
N ASP A 487 -18.43 53.83 -47.25
CA ASP A 487 -18.19 53.25 -48.58
C ASP A 487 -18.73 54.17 -49.73
N PHE A 488 -19.73 54.99 -49.44
CA PHE A 488 -20.26 55.93 -50.42
C PHE A 488 -19.36 57.12 -50.69
N PHE A 489 -18.59 57.52 -49.69
CA PHE A 489 -17.62 58.62 -49.80
C PHE A 489 -16.20 58.16 -50.27
N ALA A 490 -15.92 56.88 -50.26
CA ALA A 490 -14.63 56.33 -50.71
C ALA A 490 -14.48 56.26 -52.24
N TRP A 491 -15.59 56.38 -52.99
CA TRP A 491 -15.61 56.30 -54.45
C TRP A 491 -15.74 57.68 -55.19
N GLY A 492 -15.50 58.80 -54.43
CA GLY A 492 -15.68 60.17 -54.89
C GLY A 492 -14.44 61.04 -54.95
N THR A 493 -13.21 60.43 -55.09
CA THR A 493 -11.98 61.22 -55.41
C THR A 493 -11.16 60.54 -56.49
#